data_afe19d239d227a13aa3e69f51439a8f1
#
_entry.id   afe19d239d227a13aa3e69f51439a8f1
#
_cell.length_a   1.000
_cell.length_b   1.000
_cell.length_c   1.000
_cell.angle_alpha   90.00
_cell.angle_beta   90.00
_cell.angle_gamma   90.00
#
_symmetry.space_group_name_H-M   'P 1'
#
loop_
_entity.id
_entity.type
_entity.pdbx_description
1 polymer ?
#
loop_
_entity_poly.entity_id
_entity_poly.type
_entity_poly.pdbx_seq_one_letter_code
_entity_poly.pdbx_strand_id
1 'polypeptide(L)'
;MIYKFLTKVVFIATIIFSSQILAVTAADIENANPEGQTVEFWVQYSDERLDFMKARAERFESETGIKVNITYKGHYGKVQSAMMTSAGTSDQADVARGYGNAAADMYQIGAAMDQSILANSKKWGVSQDDIDDWGANWTVGFSGYFDGNPKLLHEVGKSIEVVYYNKDWLNELGLSEPTTPAEFAEAACAATNSTFSGSVGEATSLGYEIDTDASNFAAWVFAHGGDVFDYDVGQYILNGPATVAAMEFIQGMSNKGCAQVTRDKYADQQYLGLGTNLFALGSTSGITYFQNAIEDGYNGNWEISAVPHTTSEPVMNLYGGGLIMGNTGNADKMVAAYQWMKYITNTENSAVWSTESGYGFVRTSSADHSLIVAKRNDLPQYNRSLGLIQYGKGEPSVPAYYSVRGEIEKAYAAIINGDDIMSTLNDLNEEANAILADAIEN
;
A
#
# COMPACT_ATOMS: atom_id res chain seq x y z
N MET A 1 -44.49 63.35 -16.43
CA MET A 1 -43.10 63.30 -16.96
C MET A 1 -42.42 62.11 -16.31
N ILE A 2 -42.44 60.95 -17.06
CA ILE A 2 -42.00 59.67 -16.52
C ILE A 2 -40.68 59.35 -17.20
N TYR A 3 -39.58 59.31 -16.44
CA TYR A 3 -38.26 58.87 -16.95
C TYR A 3 -38.19 57.33 -16.92
N LYS A 4 -38.06 56.71 -18.10
CA LYS A 4 -37.70 55.30 -18.26
C LYS A 4 -36.17 55.16 -18.19
N PHE A 5 -35.66 54.50 -17.13
CA PHE A 5 -34.28 53.99 -17.10
C PHE A 5 -34.22 52.66 -17.82
N LEU A 6 -33.51 52.64 -18.93
CA LEU A 6 -33.11 51.40 -19.60
C LEU A 6 -31.78 50.91 -19.00
N THR A 7 -31.84 49.84 -18.20
CA THR A 7 -30.64 49.14 -17.73
C THR A 7 -30.19 48.17 -18.83
N LYS A 8 -29.05 48.45 -19.47
CA LYS A 8 -28.38 47.49 -20.36
C LYS A 8 -27.68 46.44 -19.51
N VAL A 9 -28.16 45.21 -19.52
CA VAL A 9 -27.47 44.04 -19.00
C VAL A 9 -26.45 43.58 -20.06
N VAL A 10 -25.17 43.76 -19.76
CA VAL A 10 -24.10 43.21 -20.59
C VAL A 10 -23.84 41.76 -20.10
N PHE A 11 -24.25 40.78 -20.90
CA PHE A 11 -23.87 39.40 -20.74
C PHE A 11 -22.38 39.25 -21.15
N ILE A 12 -21.50 39.11 -20.21
CA ILE A 12 -20.11 38.64 -20.45
C ILE A 12 -20.21 37.12 -20.52
N ALA A 13 -20.20 36.57 -21.72
CA ALA A 13 -20.05 35.14 -21.94
C ALA A 13 -18.57 34.80 -21.63
N THR A 14 -18.29 34.26 -20.46
CA THR A 14 -17.01 33.65 -20.13
C THR A 14 -16.90 32.38 -20.97
N ILE A 15 -16.16 32.41 -22.06
CA ILE A 15 -15.80 31.22 -22.82
C ILE A 15 -14.76 30.46 -21.96
N ILE A 16 -15.22 29.44 -21.25
CA ILE A 16 -14.32 28.48 -20.60
C ILE A 16 -13.74 27.66 -21.76
N PHE A 17 -12.51 27.97 -22.16
CA PHE A 17 -11.70 27.05 -22.95
C PHE A 17 -11.35 25.86 -22.04
N SER A 18 -12.13 24.81 -22.05
CA SER A 18 -11.64 23.51 -21.65
C SER A 18 -10.62 23.10 -22.71
N SER A 19 -9.33 23.24 -22.41
CA SER A 19 -8.29 22.60 -23.20
C SER A 19 -8.51 21.09 -23.09
N GLN A 20 -9.17 20.51 -24.08
CA GLN A 20 -9.17 19.06 -24.22
C GLN A 20 -7.70 18.66 -24.45
N ILE A 21 -7.10 18.00 -23.47
CA ILE A 21 -5.81 17.34 -23.64
C ILE A 21 -6.03 16.34 -24.78
N LEU A 22 -5.41 16.57 -25.92
CA LEU A 22 -5.44 15.62 -27.04
C LEU A 22 -4.83 14.32 -26.54
N ALA A 23 -5.56 13.23 -26.66
CA ALA A 23 -5.06 11.91 -26.24
C ALA A 23 -3.79 11.58 -27.05
N VAL A 24 -2.71 11.31 -26.34
CA VAL A 24 -1.44 10.86 -26.93
C VAL A 24 -1.65 9.51 -27.61
N THR A 25 -1.25 9.39 -28.86
CA THR A 25 -1.41 8.16 -29.65
C THR A 25 -0.17 7.27 -29.58
N ALA A 26 -0.30 6.00 -29.97
CA ALA A 26 0.85 5.11 -30.10
C ALA A 26 1.90 5.65 -31.10
N ALA A 27 1.48 6.34 -32.15
CA ALA A 27 2.40 6.96 -33.10
C ALA A 27 3.20 8.12 -32.48
N ASP A 28 2.58 8.91 -31.60
CA ASP A 28 3.27 9.98 -30.86
C ASP A 28 4.33 9.39 -29.93
N ILE A 29 4.01 8.28 -29.24
CA ILE A 29 4.95 7.54 -28.39
C ILE A 29 6.14 7.02 -29.22
N GLU A 30 5.91 6.37 -30.36
CA GLU A 30 6.99 5.84 -31.20
C GLU A 30 7.93 6.94 -31.73
N ASN A 31 7.41 8.16 -31.98
CA ASN A 31 8.15 9.30 -32.49
C ASN A 31 8.72 10.22 -31.40
N ALA A 32 8.46 9.92 -30.12
CA ALA A 32 8.89 10.75 -29.01
C ALA A 32 10.43 10.87 -28.91
N ASN A 33 10.87 12.03 -28.41
CA ASN A 33 12.26 12.32 -28.07
C ASN A 33 12.36 12.67 -26.56
N PRO A 34 12.67 11.72 -25.69
CA PRO A 34 12.74 11.93 -24.24
C PRO A 34 14.02 12.64 -23.77
N GLU A 35 15.06 12.75 -24.60
CA GLU A 35 16.33 13.38 -24.22
C GLU A 35 16.15 14.86 -23.86
N GLY A 36 16.76 15.28 -22.75
CA GLY A 36 16.65 16.65 -22.24
C GLY A 36 15.34 16.98 -21.53
N GLN A 37 14.40 16.02 -21.42
CA GLN A 37 13.17 16.19 -20.65
C GLN A 37 13.46 16.22 -19.16
N THR A 38 12.57 16.89 -18.41
CA THR A 38 12.52 16.86 -16.94
C THR A 38 11.25 16.18 -16.50
N VAL A 39 11.39 15.13 -15.68
CA VAL A 39 10.31 14.34 -15.10
C VAL A 39 10.05 14.82 -13.66
N GLU A 40 8.83 15.19 -13.36
CA GLU A 40 8.38 15.48 -11.98
C GLU A 40 7.85 14.20 -11.34
N PHE A 41 8.51 13.75 -10.26
CA PHE A 41 8.16 12.54 -9.54
C PHE A 41 7.76 12.86 -8.10
N TRP A 42 6.52 12.56 -7.70
CA TRP A 42 6.01 12.80 -6.37
C TRP A 42 5.97 11.53 -5.53
N VAL A 43 6.55 11.62 -4.32
CA VAL A 43 6.75 10.48 -3.42
C VAL A 43 6.24 10.77 -2.01
N GLN A 44 5.99 9.68 -1.25
CA GLN A 44 5.61 9.74 0.16
C GLN A 44 6.79 9.50 1.12
N TYR A 45 8.00 9.28 0.62
CA TYR A 45 9.19 9.05 1.43
C TYR A 45 9.84 10.35 1.88
N SER A 46 10.28 10.41 3.13
CA SER A 46 11.03 11.54 3.70
C SER A 46 12.31 11.10 4.45
N ASP A 47 12.68 9.85 4.34
CA ASP A 47 13.80 9.17 4.99
C ASP A 47 14.85 8.71 3.95
N GLU A 48 15.70 7.75 4.31
CA GLU A 48 16.75 7.18 3.46
C GLU A 48 16.20 6.67 2.11
N ARG A 49 14.93 6.30 2.04
CA ARG A 49 14.25 5.92 0.78
C ARG A 49 14.17 7.08 -0.21
N LEU A 50 13.99 8.31 0.28
CA LEU A 50 14.04 9.51 -0.57
C LEU A 50 15.46 9.75 -1.08
N ASP A 51 16.48 9.57 -0.23
CA ASP A 51 17.87 9.76 -0.61
C ASP A 51 18.32 8.71 -1.63
N PHE A 52 17.88 7.45 -1.46
CA PHE A 52 18.05 6.41 -2.48
C PHE A 52 17.47 6.84 -3.83
N MET A 53 16.22 7.29 -3.85
CA MET A 53 15.56 7.70 -5.09
C MET A 53 16.29 8.86 -5.77
N LYS A 54 16.76 9.86 -5.02
CA LYS A 54 17.54 10.99 -5.53
C LYS A 54 18.88 10.54 -6.12
N ALA A 55 19.61 9.68 -5.43
CA ALA A 55 20.88 9.16 -5.94
C ALA A 55 20.68 8.36 -7.25
N ARG A 56 19.57 7.64 -7.38
CA ARG A 56 19.23 6.95 -8.65
C ARG A 56 18.80 7.92 -9.75
N ALA A 57 18.14 9.02 -9.41
CA ALA A 57 17.77 10.06 -10.36
C ALA A 57 19.01 10.74 -10.95
N GLU A 58 20.01 11.08 -10.13
CA GLU A 58 21.28 11.65 -10.58
C GLU A 58 22.04 10.71 -11.53
N ARG A 59 22.10 9.42 -11.19
CA ARG A 59 22.71 8.42 -12.05
C ARG A 59 21.95 8.26 -13.37
N PHE A 60 20.63 8.19 -13.31
CA PHE A 60 19.78 8.11 -14.51
C PHE A 60 19.96 9.32 -15.43
N GLU A 61 20.03 10.54 -14.90
CA GLU A 61 20.32 11.76 -15.67
C GLU A 61 21.67 11.67 -16.35
N SER A 62 22.70 11.19 -15.66
CA SER A 62 24.04 11.05 -16.25
C SER A 62 24.13 10.02 -17.38
N GLU A 63 23.29 8.98 -17.34
CA GLU A 63 23.24 7.89 -18.32
C GLU A 63 22.35 8.22 -19.53
N THR A 64 21.29 9.04 -19.35
CA THR A 64 20.23 9.20 -20.35
C THR A 64 20.01 10.64 -20.81
N GLY A 65 20.53 11.62 -20.08
CA GLY A 65 20.21 13.03 -20.29
C GLY A 65 18.80 13.44 -19.86
N ILE A 66 18.05 12.54 -19.20
CA ILE A 66 16.71 12.80 -18.66
C ILE A 66 16.83 13.15 -17.18
N LYS A 67 16.40 14.34 -16.79
CA LYS A 67 16.39 14.79 -15.40
C LYS A 67 15.15 14.30 -14.68
N VAL A 68 15.29 13.89 -13.39
CA VAL A 68 14.15 13.55 -12.53
C VAL A 68 14.17 14.41 -11.28
N ASN A 69 13.15 15.22 -11.10
CA ASN A 69 12.94 16.01 -9.90
C ASN A 69 12.03 15.20 -8.95
N ILE A 70 12.55 14.84 -7.78
CA ILE A 70 11.80 14.06 -6.80
C ILE A 70 11.31 14.95 -5.66
N THR A 71 9.99 15.01 -5.47
CA THR A 71 9.36 15.86 -4.46
C THR A 71 8.58 15.03 -3.45
N TYR A 72 8.92 15.17 -2.18
CA TYR A 72 8.12 14.65 -1.08
C TYR A 72 6.82 15.45 -0.94
N LYS A 73 5.67 14.77 -0.92
CA LYS A 73 4.34 15.37 -0.81
C LYS A 73 3.60 15.01 0.49
N GLY A 74 4.21 14.23 1.38
CA GLY A 74 3.56 13.67 2.56
C GLY A 74 3.13 12.22 2.31
N HIS A 75 2.26 11.67 3.18
CA HIS A 75 1.76 10.30 3.03
C HIS A 75 0.97 10.09 1.72
N TYR A 76 0.69 8.83 1.37
CA TYR A 76 0.02 8.44 0.12
C TYR A 76 -1.23 9.25 -0.22
N GLY A 77 -2.13 9.50 0.75
CA GLY A 77 -3.33 10.31 0.52
C GLY A 77 -3.02 11.77 0.16
N LYS A 78 -1.88 12.34 0.61
CA LYS A 78 -1.43 13.66 0.18
C LYS A 78 -0.89 13.66 -1.24
N VAL A 79 -0.16 12.61 -1.63
CA VAL A 79 0.28 12.43 -3.03
C VAL A 79 -0.94 12.32 -3.94
N GLN A 80 -1.92 11.49 -3.59
CA GLN A 80 -3.17 11.34 -4.34
C GLN A 80 -3.92 12.67 -4.47
N SER A 81 -4.16 13.37 -3.35
CA SER A 81 -4.86 14.66 -3.37
C SER A 81 -4.13 15.70 -4.22
N ALA A 82 -2.80 15.74 -4.17
CA ALA A 82 -2.00 16.64 -4.99
C ALA A 82 -2.16 16.34 -6.48
N MET A 83 -2.11 15.06 -6.88
CA MET A 83 -2.32 14.62 -8.27
C MET A 83 -3.73 14.98 -8.77
N MET A 84 -4.76 14.69 -7.98
CA MET A 84 -6.14 15.00 -8.35
C MET A 84 -6.38 16.50 -8.48
N THR A 85 -5.83 17.32 -7.56
CA THR A 85 -5.99 18.77 -7.59
C THR A 85 -5.26 19.44 -8.77
N SER A 86 -4.12 18.88 -9.19
CA SER A 86 -3.32 19.41 -10.30
C SER A 86 -3.67 18.77 -11.65
N ALA A 87 -4.68 17.91 -11.71
CA ALA A 87 -5.08 17.22 -12.93
C ALA A 87 -5.29 18.19 -14.11
N GLY A 88 -4.61 17.92 -15.23
CA GLY A 88 -4.70 18.72 -16.44
C GLY A 88 -4.03 20.09 -16.37
N THR A 89 -3.25 20.40 -15.33
CA THR A 89 -2.46 21.62 -15.23
C THR A 89 -0.98 21.35 -15.50
N SER A 90 -0.19 22.42 -15.72
CA SER A 90 1.27 22.32 -15.85
C SER A 90 1.99 21.86 -14.60
N ASP A 91 1.32 21.89 -13.45
CA ASP A 91 1.89 21.56 -12.14
C ASP A 91 1.70 20.08 -11.78
N GLN A 92 0.99 19.31 -12.62
CA GLN A 92 0.77 17.89 -12.43
C GLN A 92 2.09 17.12 -12.58
N ALA A 93 2.35 16.18 -11.65
CA ALA A 93 3.52 15.30 -11.78
C ALA A 93 3.39 14.32 -12.95
N ASP A 94 4.54 13.99 -13.56
CA ASP A 94 4.65 12.98 -14.60
C ASP A 94 4.57 11.56 -14.03
N VAL A 95 5.03 11.38 -12.79
CA VAL A 95 4.95 10.11 -12.04
C VAL A 95 4.58 10.40 -10.59
N ALA A 96 3.73 9.57 -10.00
CA ALA A 96 3.42 9.62 -8.59
C ALA A 96 3.47 8.23 -7.94
N ARG A 97 3.86 8.17 -6.67
CA ARG A 97 3.75 6.94 -5.87
C ARG A 97 2.32 6.80 -5.38
N GLY A 98 1.75 5.62 -5.55
CA GLY A 98 0.40 5.34 -5.06
C GLY A 98 0.02 3.88 -5.19
N TYR A 99 -1.09 3.52 -4.56
CA TYR A 99 -1.72 2.21 -4.68
C TYR A 99 -2.66 2.16 -5.89
N GLY A 100 -3.10 0.96 -6.24
CA GLY A 100 -4.04 0.76 -7.34
C GLY A 100 -5.36 1.53 -7.19
N ASN A 101 -5.88 1.67 -5.97
CA ASN A 101 -7.07 2.48 -5.70
C ASN A 101 -6.85 3.97 -5.99
N ALA A 102 -5.68 4.52 -5.62
CA ALA A 102 -5.34 5.90 -5.95
C ALA A 102 -5.18 6.08 -7.48
N ALA A 103 -4.60 5.08 -8.16
CA ALA A 103 -4.54 5.07 -9.63
C ALA A 103 -5.94 5.03 -10.25
N ALA A 104 -6.89 4.30 -9.64
CA ALA A 104 -8.29 4.25 -10.08
C ALA A 104 -8.96 5.62 -10.03
N ASP A 105 -8.87 6.32 -8.89
CA ASP A 105 -9.41 7.68 -8.73
C ASP A 105 -8.79 8.66 -9.74
N MET A 106 -7.47 8.63 -9.88
CA MET A 106 -6.75 9.52 -10.80
C MET A 106 -7.09 9.21 -12.26
N TYR A 107 -7.26 7.94 -12.62
CA TYR A 107 -7.61 7.52 -13.97
C TYR A 107 -9.02 7.99 -14.34
N GLN A 108 -9.98 7.90 -13.42
CA GLN A 108 -11.36 8.31 -13.64
C GLN A 108 -11.49 9.79 -14.02
N ILE A 109 -10.69 10.66 -13.41
CA ILE A 109 -10.71 12.10 -13.72
C ILE A 109 -9.68 12.50 -14.81
N GLY A 110 -9.04 11.53 -15.45
CA GLY A 110 -8.04 11.76 -16.49
C GLY A 110 -6.67 12.27 -15.99
N ALA A 111 -6.41 12.27 -14.67
CA ALA A 111 -5.13 12.66 -14.09
C ALA A 111 -4.05 11.59 -14.26
N ALA A 112 -4.43 10.33 -14.38
CA ALA A 112 -3.52 9.21 -14.65
C ALA A 112 -3.89 8.52 -15.96
N MET A 113 -2.96 7.72 -16.50
CA MET A 113 -3.16 6.97 -17.73
C MET A 113 -2.78 5.50 -17.57
N ASP A 114 -3.34 4.67 -18.44
CA ASP A 114 -2.90 3.29 -18.61
C ASP A 114 -1.50 3.24 -19.22
N GLN A 115 -0.59 2.56 -18.56
CA GLN A 115 0.81 2.45 -19.02
C GLN A 115 0.98 1.46 -20.17
N SER A 116 -0.04 0.72 -20.54
CA SER A 116 0.02 -0.31 -21.60
C SER A 116 0.44 0.27 -22.95
N ILE A 117 0.05 1.51 -23.26
CA ILE A 117 0.46 2.18 -24.50
C ILE A 117 1.98 2.37 -24.59
N LEU A 118 2.63 2.64 -23.44
CA LEU A 118 4.08 2.78 -23.34
C LEU A 118 4.77 1.43 -23.29
N ALA A 119 4.23 0.49 -22.51
CA ALA A 119 4.75 -0.87 -22.38
C ALA A 119 4.79 -1.61 -23.73
N ASN A 120 3.79 -1.39 -24.58
CA ASN A 120 3.65 -2.01 -25.90
C ASN A 120 4.41 -1.26 -27.01
N SER A 121 5.07 -0.12 -26.74
CA SER A 121 5.88 0.59 -27.73
C SER A 121 7.03 -0.28 -28.22
N LYS A 122 7.25 -0.31 -29.53
CA LYS A 122 8.36 -1.07 -30.13
C LYS A 122 9.73 -0.45 -29.81
N LYS A 123 9.77 0.87 -29.67
CA LYS A 123 11.01 1.61 -29.43
C LYS A 123 11.29 1.79 -27.93
N TRP A 124 10.26 2.03 -27.12
CA TRP A 124 10.40 2.47 -25.74
C TRP A 124 9.86 1.49 -24.72
N GLY A 125 9.13 0.48 -25.17
CA GLY A 125 8.42 -0.46 -24.30
C GLY A 125 9.32 -1.44 -23.58
N VAL A 126 8.75 -2.56 -23.22
CA VAL A 126 9.43 -3.67 -22.53
C VAL A 126 9.46 -4.90 -23.41
N SER A 127 10.49 -5.71 -23.27
CA SER A 127 10.60 -6.99 -23.95
C SER A 127 9.75 -8.08 -23.26
N GLN A 128 9.53 -9.19 -23.93
CA GLN A 128 8.89 -10.35 -23.30
C GLN A 128 9.75 -10.89 -22.15
N ASP A 129 11.07 -10.90 -22.29
CA ASP A 129 12.00 -11.32 -21.24
C ASP A 129 11.88 -10.42 -20.00
N ASP A 130 11.67 -9.10 -20.17
CA ASP A 130 11.39 -8.19 -19.06
C ASP A 130 10.07 -8.53 -18.36
N ILE A 131 9.01 -8.80 -19.13
CA ILE A 131 7.70 -9.18 -18.60
C ILE A 131 7.80 -10.48 -17.80
N ASP A 132 8.51 -11.47 -18.35
CA ASP A 132 8.73 -12.76 -17.70
C ASP A 132 9.55 -12.61 -16.41
N ASP A 133 10.50 -11.68 -16.38
CA ASP A 133 11.29 -11.36 -15.20
C ASP A 133 10.48 -10.62 -14.12
N TRP A 134 9.49 -9.79 -14.49
CA TRP A 134 8.50 -9.28 -13.52
C TRP A 134 7.57 -10.39 -13.01
N GLY A 135 7.27 -11.40 -13.85
CA GLY A 135 6.39 -12.50 -13.52
C GLY A 135 5.02 -12.02 -13.02
N ALA A 136 4.58 -12.52 -11.87
CA ALA A 136 3.32 -12.11 -11.26
C ALA A 136 3.24 -10.61 -10.90
N ASN A 137 4.37 -9.91 -10.80
CA ASN A 137 4.39 -8.48 -10.48
C ASN A 137 4.02 -7.59 -11.68
N TRP A 138 4.04 -8.12 -12.90
CA TRP A 138 3.65 -7.37 -14.10
C TRP A 138 2.16 -7.05 -14.16
N THR A 139 1.33 -7.94 -13.67
CA THR A 139 -0.13 -7.84 -13.79
C THR A 139 -0.83 -7.43 -12.52
N VAL A 140 -0.12 -7.36 -11.41
CA VAL A 140 -0.68 -7.01 -10.11
C VAL A 140 -0.64 -5.51 -9.94
N GLY A 141 -1.68 -4.86 -10.21
CA GLY A 141 -1.76 -3.45 -10.01
C GLY A 141 -3.20 -3.04 -10.04
N PHE A 142 -3.47 -2.24 -10.91
CA PHE A 142 -4.67 -1.55 -11.10
C PHE A 142 -5.61 -2.36 -12.01
N SER A 143 -6.59 -3.01 -11.44
CA SER A 143 -7.69 -3.52 -12.25
C SER A 143 -8.51 -2.33 -12.74
N GLY A 144 -8.71 -2.22 -14.05
CA GLY A 144 -9.62 -1.26 -14.66
C GLY A 144 -11.05 -1.62 -14.33
N TYR A 145 -11.39 -1.49 -13.06
CA TYR A 145 -12.66 -1.92 -12.51
C TYR A 145 -13.88 -1.35 -13.24
N PHE A 146 -13.76 -0.09 -13.75
CA PHE A 146 -14.89 0.60 -14.36
C PHE A 146 -15.21 0.19 -15.78
N ASP A 147 -14.20 -0.16 -16.57
CA ASP A 147 -14.36 -0.50 -17.98
C ASP A 147 -14.08 -1.98 -18.26
N GLY A 148 -13.87 -2.77 -17.21
CA GLY A 148 -13.58 -4.21 -17.29
C GLY A 148 -12.20 -4.54 -17.86
N ASN A 149 -11.34 -3.53 -18.10
CA ASN A 149 -10.02 -3.73 -18.69
C ASN A 149 -8.94 -3.46 -17.64
N PRO A 150 -8.09 -4.45 -17.31
CA PRO A 150 -6.96 -4.23 -16.43
C PRO A 150 -6.06 -3.10 -16.93
N LYS A 151 -5.64 -2.22 -16.03
CA LYS A 151 -4.68 -1.16 -16.32
C LYS A 151 -3.32 -1.53 -15.75
N LEU A 152 -2.30 -1.33 -16.55
CA LEU A 152 -0.94 -1.62 -16.13
C LEU A 152 -0.45 -0.57 -15.15
N LEU A 153 0.10 -1.04 -14.02
CA LEU A 153 0.77 -0.24 -13.02
C LEU A 153 2.11 -0.88 -12.68
N HIS A 154 3.22 -0.17 -12.87
CA HIS A 154 4.53 -0.67 -12.47
C HIS A 154 4.68 -0.64 -10.96
N GLU A 155 4.91 -1.82 -10.38
CA GLU A 155 5.24 -1.97 -8.96
C GLU A 155 6.72 -1.65 -8.72
N VAL A 156 7.04 -1.06 -7.55
CA VAL A 156 8.43 -0.81 -7.12
C VAL A 156 8.89 -1.83 -6.09
N GLY A 157 7.98 -2.35 -5.31
CA GLY A 157 8.25 -3.35 -4.27
C GLY A 157 6.95 -3.82 -3.65
N LYS A 158 6.97 -5.02 -3.08
CA LYS A 158 5.84 -5.63 -2.40
C LYS A 158 6.16 -5.90 -0.95
N SER A 159 5.16 -5.75 -0.11
CA SER A 159 5.20 -6.17 1.28
C SER A 159 3.87 -6.81 1.66
N ILE A 160 3.87 -7.56 2.73
CA ILE A 160 2.67 -8.23 3.24
C ILE A 160 2.50 -7.93 4.72
N GLU A 161 1.29 -8.04 5.18
CA GLU A 161 0.97 -8.04 6.59
C GLU A 161 1.45 -9.32 7.23
N VAL A 162 2.19 -9.22 8.34
CA VAL A 162 2.71 -10.34 9.11
C VAL A 162 2.56 -10.08 10.59
N VAL A 163 2.57 -11.14 11.39
CA VAL A 163 2.71 -11.01 12.84
C VAL A 163 4.20 -10.94 13.18
N TYR A 164 4.64 -9.87 13.84
CA TYR A 164 5.90 -9.77 14.55
C TYR A 164 5.72 -10.28 15.96
N TYR A 165 6.66 -11.07 16.48
CA TYR A 165 6.53 -11.58 17.83
C TYR A 165 7.86 -11.74 18.57
N ASN A 166 7.79 -11.56 19.89
CA ASN A 166 8.90 -11.82 20.80
C ASN A 166 9.04 -13.34 20.99
N LYS A 167 10.02 -13.94 20.31
CA LYS A 167 10.25 -15.38 20.32
C LYS A 167 10.73 -15.88 21.67
N ASP A 168 11.53 -15.09 22.38
CA ASP A 168 12.03 -15.47 23.69
C ASP A 168 10.89 -15.53 24.71
N TRP A 169 9.98 -14.56 24.68
CA TRP A 169 8.81 -14.58 25.56
C TRP A 169 7.84 -15.73 25.24
N LEU A 170 7.62 -15.99 23.95
CA LEU A 170 6.79 -17.12 23.54
C LEU A 170 7.37 -18.46 24.07
N ASN A 171 8.70 -18.62 23.97
CA ASN A 171 9.43 -19.78 24.54
C ASN A 171 9.32 -19.83 26.06
N GLU A 172 9.44 -18.70 26.77
CA GLU A 172 9.31 -18.61 28.24
C GLU A 172 7.90 -19.03 28.70
N LEU A 173 6.87 -18.72 27.89
CA LEU A 173 5.49 -19.17 28.11
C LEU A 173 5.29 -20.66 27.80
N GLY A 174 6.28 -21.34 27.22
CA GLY A 174 6.19 -22.74 26.80
C GLY A 174 5.28 -22.96 25.59
N LEU A 175 5.07 -21.91 24.78
CA LEU A 175 4.19 -21.92 23.63
C LEU A 175 5.00 -21.94 22.32
N SER A 176 4.33 -22.41 21.26
CA SER A 176 4.87 -22.40 19.90
C SER A 176 4.29 -21.22 19.09
N GLU A 177 4.91 -20.92 17.94
CA GLU A 177 4.38 -19.96 16.98
C GLU A 177 2.91 -20.28 16.66
N PRO A 178 1.97 -19.33 16.84
CA PRO A 178 0.56 -19.57 16.57
C PRO A 178 0.29 -19.59 15.06
N THR A 179 -0.42 -20.59 14.61
CA THR A 179 -0.86 -20.77 13.22
C THR A 179 -2.36 -20.54 13.05
N THR A 180 -3.11 -20.66 14.15
CA THR A 180 -4.55 -20.46 14.17
C THR A 180 -4.95 -19.28 15.07
N PRO A 181 -6.11 -18.65 14.83
CA PRO A 181 -6.62 -17.59 15.70
C PRO A 181 -6.75 -18.04 17.17
N ALA A 182 -7.11 -19.30 17.41
CA ALA A 182 -7.24 -19.83 18.78
C ALA A 182 -5.89 -19.88 19.51
N GLU A 183 -4.84 -20.37 18.86
CA GLU A 183 -3.47 -20.39 19.41
C GLU A 183 -2.94 -18.98 19.65
N PHE A 184 -3.22 -18.03 18.72
CA PHE A 184 -2.85 -16.65 18.90
C PHE A 184 -3.51 -16.00 20.12
N ALA A 185 -4.82 -16.22 20.29
CA ALA A 185 -5.55 -15.72 21.46
C ALA A 185 -5.04 -16.34 22.77
N GLU A 186 -4.73 -17.64 22.78
CA GLU A 186 -4.14 -18.32 23.94
C GLU A 186 -2.81 -17.67 24.33
N ALA A 187 -1.90 -17.49 23.36
CA ALA A 187 -0.59 -16.89 23.59
C ALA A 187 -0.71 -15.42 24.02
N ALA A 188 -1.59 -14.64 23.39
CA ALA A 188 -1.83 -13.25 23.76
C ALA A 188 -2.35 -13.13 25.20
N CYS A 189 -3.30 -13.97 25.60
CA CYS A 189 -3.83 -13.97 26.96
C CYS A 189 -2.79 -14.45 27.99
N ALA A 190 -1.97 -15.43 27.65
CA ALA A 190 -0.87 -15.89 28.51
C ALA A 190 0.15 -14.76 28.76
N ALA A 191 0.53 -14.04 27.70
CA ALA A 191 1.44 -12.90 27.79
C ALA A 191 0.88 -11.77 28.66
N THR A 192 -0.39 -11.39 28.47
CA THR A 192 -1.04 -10.36 29.28
C THR A 192 -1.03 -10.69 30.79
N ASN A 193 -1.12 -11.96 31.13
CA ASN A 193 -1.13 -12.44 32.52
C ASN A 193 0.26 -12.79 33.07
N SER A 194 1.32 -12.45 32.36
CA SER A 194 2.71 -12.72 32.76
C SER A 194 3.57 -11.48 32.53
N THR A 195 4.83 -11.57 32.91
CA THR A 195 5.83 -10.55 32.57
C THR A 195 7.02 -11.25 31.95
N PHE A 196 7.43 -10.81 30.78
CA PHE A 196 8.63 -11.32 30.12
C PHE A 196 9.87 -10.99 30.95
N SER A 197 10.71 -11.99 31.23
CA SER A 197 11.91 -11.82 32.07
C SER A 197 12.95 -10.87 31.48
N GLY A 198 12.93 -10.70 30.15
CA GLY A 198 13.82 -9.79 29.42
C GLY A 198 13.21 -8.40 29.15
N SER A 199 12.01 -8.09 29.61
CA SER A 199 11.34 -6.81 29.35
C SER A 199 12.12 -5.63 29.92
N VAL A 200 12.11 -4.50 29.20
CA VAL A 200 12.78 -3.26 29.55
C VAL A 200 11.75 -2.17 29.81
N GLY A 201 11.84 -1.52 30.98
CA GLY A 201 10.90 -0.47 31.37
C GLY A 201 9.74 -0.96 32.23
N GLU A 202 8.80 -0.03 32.53
CA GLU A 202 7.72 -0.24 33.51
C GLU A 202 6.33 -0.43 32.84
N ALA A 203 6.29 -0.64 31.50
CA ALA A 203 5.01 -0.81 30.80
C ALA A 203 4.33 -2.12 31.19
N THR A 204 3.00 -2.10 31.29
CA THR A 204 2.20 -3.29 31.56
C THR A 204 2.26 -4.27 30.40
N SER A 205 2.44 -5.54 30.71
CA SER A 205 2.42 -6.62 29.70
C SER A 205 1.08 -6.68 28.98
N LEU A 206 1.14 -6.87 27.66
CA LEU A 206 -0.01 -7.05 26.80
C LEU A 206 0.29 -8.11 25.73
N GLY A 207 -0.70 -8.93 25.41
CA GLY A 207 -0.54 -9.92 24.35
C GLY A 207 -0.49 -9.32 22.97
N TYR A 208 -1.46 -8.43 22.65
CA TYR A 208 -1.58 -7.86 21.32
C TYR A 208 -2.10 -6.41 21.36
N GLU A 209 -1.40 -5.50 20.76
CA GLU A 209 -1.84 -4.13 20.53
C GLU A 209 -2.38 -4.00 19.09
N ILE A 210 -3.66 -3.60 18.96
CA ILE A 210 -4.41 -3.59 17.71
C ILE A 210 -4.26 -2.22 17.07
N ASP A 211 -3.60 -2.13 15.93
CA ASP A 211 -3.73 -0.97 15.04
C ASP A 211 -5.05 -1.08 14.28
N THR A 212 -5.90 -0.05 14.35
CA THR A 212 -7.21 -0.02 13.70
C THR A 212 -7.16 0.37 12.23
N ASP A 213 -5.98 0.37 11.60
CA ASP A 213 -5.83 0.59 10.15
C ASP A 213 -6.69 -0.41 9.35
N ALA A 214 -7.29 0.07 8.27
CA ALA A 214 -8.15 -0.75 7.41
C ALA A 214 -7.45 -1.98 6.81
N SER A 215 -6.13 -1.93 6.64
CA SER A 215 -5.34 -3.07 6.16
C SER A 215 -5.27 -4.18 7.21
N ASN A 216 -5.18 -3.84 8.50
CA ASN A 216 -5.23 -4.82 9.59
C ASN A 216 -6.61 -5.48 9.69
N PHE A 217 -7.69 -4.70 9.50
CA PHE A 217 -9.03 -5.26 9.35
C PHE A 217 -9.08 -6.26 8.18
N ALA A 218 -8.61 -5.85 6.99
CA ALA A 218 -8.60 -6.69 5.80
C ALA A 218 -7.74 -7.96 6.01
N ALA A 219 -6.58 -7.85 6.66
CA ALA A 219 -5.72 -8.99 6.97
C ALA A 219 -6.44 -10.07 7.79
N TRP A 220 -7.17 -9.67 8.84
CA TRP A 220 -7.96 -10.61 9.63
C TRP A 220 -9.13 -11.20 8.87
N VAL A 221 -9.81 -10.40 8.01
CA VAL A 221 -10.87 -10.91 7.13
C VAL A 221 -10.34 -11.96 6.14
N PHE A 222 -9.21 -11.67 5.51
CA PHE A 222 -8.56 -12.61 4.57
C PHE A 222 -8.10 -13.88 5.29
N ALA A 223 -7.49 -13.76 6.46
CA ALA A 223 -7.06 -14.89 7.27
C ALA A 223 -8.24 -15.80 7.72
N HIS A 224 -9.46 -15.26 7.78
CA HIS A 224 -10.69 -16.03 8.03
C HIS A 224 -11.36 -16.53 6.74
N GLY A 225 -10.70 -16.40 5.57
CA GLY A 225 -11.19 -16.89 4.29
C GLY A 225 -12.24 -16.00 3.62
N GLY A 226 -12.34 -14.73 4.06
CA GLY A 226 -13.23 -13.73 3.48
C GLY A 226 -12.59 -12.85 2.41
N ASP A 227 -13.39 -11.89 2.01
CA ASP A 227 -12.98 -10.77 1.18
C ASP A 227 -13.67 -9.48 1.65
N VAL A 228 -13.14 -8.35 1.23
CA VAL A 228 -13.73 -7.03 1.50
C VAL A 228 -14.50 -6.48 0.31
N PHE A 229 -14.27 -7.06 -0.89
CA PHE A 229 -14.90 -6.62 -2.14
C PHE A 229 -15.18 -7.80 -3.06
N ASP A 230 -16.36 -7.82 -3.66
CA ASP A 230 -16.76 -8.79 -4.68
C ASP A 230 -16.63 -8.15 -6.08
N TYR A 231 -15.62 -8.57 -6.84
CA TYR A 231 -15.36 -8.06 -8.19
C TYR A 231 -16.37 -8.55 -9.23
N ASP A 232 -17.04 -9.68 -9.00
CA ASP A 232 -18.05 -10.21 -9.93
C ASP A 232 -19.35 -9.41 -9.87
N VAL A 233 -19.71 -8.96 -8.66
CA VAL A 233 -20.89 -8.12 -8.41
C VAL A 233 -20.54 -6.62 -8.44
N GLY A 234 -19.30 -6.28 -8.12
CA GLY A 234 -18.83 -4.91 -8.06
C GLY A 234 -19.27 -4.16 -6.80
N GLN A 235 -19.20 -4.83 -5.65
CA GLN A 235 -19.67 -4.29 -4.38
C GLN A 235 -18.76 -4.68 -3.22
N TYR A 236 -18.75 -3.84 -2.18
CA TYR A 236 -18.16 -4.22 -0.89
C TYR A 236 -19.02 -5.28 -0.21
N ILE A 237 -18.34 -6.24 0.46
CA ILE A 237 -18.94 -7.36 1.19
C ILE A 237 -18.40 -7.41 2.63
N LEU A 238 -18.42 -6.25 3.31
CA LEU A 238 -17.79 -6.03 4.62
C LEU A 238 -18.56 -6.66 5.80
N ASN A 239 -19.75 -7.21 5.57
CA ASN A 239 -20.58 -7.87 6.56
C ASN A 239 -20.73 -9.40 6.34
N GLY A 240 -19.83 -9.98 5.54
CA GLY A 240 -19.83 -11.41 5.25
C GLY A 240 -19.49 -12.27 6.47
N PRO A 241 -19.80 -13.59 6.44
CA PRO A 241 -19.58 -14.50 7.59
C PRO A 241 -18.12 -14.54 8.08
N ALA A 242 -17.15 -14.46 7.17
CA ALA A 242 -15.74 -14.45 7.53
C ALA A 242 -15.34 -13.13 8.23
N THR A 243 -15.90 -12.00 7.79
CA THR A 243 -15.70 -10.70 8.46
C THR A 243 -16.27 -10.73 9.88
N VAL A 244 -17.48 -11.25 10.03
CA VAL A 244 -18.11 -11.41 11.36
C VAL A 244 -17.22 -12.27 12.26
N ALA A 245 -16.76 -13.43 11.79
CA ALA A 245 -15.90 -14.34 12.56
C ALA A 245 -14.56 -13.68 12.94
N ALA A 246 -13.96 -12.90 12.05
CA ALA A 246 -12.74 -12.14 12.32
C ALA A 246 -12.98 -11.09 13.42
N MET A 247 -14.09 -10.37 13.36
CA MET A 247 -14.42 -9.33 14.34
C MET A 247 -14.83 -9.93 15.70
N GLU A 248 -15.54 -11.06 15.72
CA GLU A 248 -15.82 -11.81 16.96
C GLU A 248 -14.52 -12.28 17.64
N PHE A 249 -13.56 -12.75 16.85
CA PHE A 249 -12.25 -13.15 17.35
C PHE A 249 -11.51 -11.98 18.01
N ILE A 250 -11.40 -10.84 17.31
CA ILE A 250 -10.69 -9.66 17.80
C ILE A 250 -11.39 -9.05 19.03
N GLN A 251 -12.71 -8.84 18.96
CA GLN A 251 -13.49 -8.31 20.09
C GLN A 251 -13.42 -9.26 21.29
N GLY A 252 -13.43 -10.58 21.04
CA GLY A 252 -13.28 -11.58 22.07
C GLY A 252 -11.97 -11.50 22.83
N MET A 253 -10.86 -11.16 22.18
CA MET A 253 -9.57 -10.90 22.84
C MET A 253 -9.59 -9.58 23.62
N SER A 254 -10.17 -8.52 23.06
CA SER A 254 -10.32 -7.24 23.75
C SER A 254 -11.16 -7.36 25.01
N ASN A 255 -12.30 -8.06 24.95
CA ASN A 255 -13.18 -8.32 26.10
C ASN A 255 -12.49 -9.12 27.23
N LYS A 256 -11.49 -9.94 26.90
CA LYS A 256 -10.67 -10.66 27.87
C LYS A 256 -9.48 -9.84 28.40
N GLY A 257 -9.27 -8.64 27.88
CA GLY A 257 -8.12 -7.79 28.18
C GLY A 257 -6.79 -8.29 27.60
N CYS A 258 -6.83 -9.25 26.65
CA CYS A 258 -5.65 -9.84 26.02
C CYS A 258 -5.15 -9.01 24.81
N ALA A 259 -6.00 -8.13 24.33
CA ALA A 259 -5.70 -7.17 23.26
C ALA A 259 -6.35 -5.82 23.57
N GLN A 260 -5.78 -4.75 23.06
CA GLN A 260 -6.35 -3.39 23.17
C GLN A 260 -6.01 -2.58 21.92
N VAL A 261 -6.79 -1.55 21.64
CA VAL A 261 -6.47 -0.58 20.59
C VAL A 261 -5.17 0.14 20.93
N THR A 262 -4.29 0.28 19.95
CA THR A 262 -3.04 1.03 20.10
C THR A 262 -3.30 2.48 20.52
N ARG A 263 -2.51 2.97 21.44
CA ARG A 263 -2.67 4.32 22.02
C ARG A 263 -2.16 5.41 21.09
N ASP A 264 -1.11 5.11 20.37
CA ASP A 264 -0.43 6.01 19.44
C ASP A 264 0.06 5.23 18.22
N LYS A 265 0.26 5.95 17.12
CA LYS A 265 0.81 5.36 15.89
C LYS A 265 2.19 4.76 16.15
N TYR A 266 2.40 3.50 15.76
CA TYR A 266 3.63 2.71 15.99
C TYR A 266 3.93 2.39 17.46
N ALA A 267 2.98 2.52 18.38
CA ALA A 267 3.17 2.14 19.78
C ALA A 267 3.37 0.61 19.90
N ASP A 268 2.67 -0.17 19.11
CA ASP A 268 2.83 -1.63 18.98
C ASP A 268 4.29 -2.04 18.72
N GLN A 269 4.96 -1.35 17.78
CA GLN A 269 6.38 -1.55 17.47
C GLN A 269 7.28 -1.22 18.67
N GLN A 270 7.02 -0.10 19.35
CA GLN A 270 7.80 0.31 20.52
C GLN A 270 7.63 -0.66 21.67
N TYR A 271 6.40 -1.07 21.99
CA TYR A 271 6.14 -1.99 23.10
C TYR A 271 6.61 -3.41 22.81
N LEU A 272 6.58 -3.86 21.56
CA LEU A 272 7.23 -5.10 21.17
C LEU A 272 8.75 -4.99 21.37
N GLY A 273 9.37 -3.87 21.00
CA GLY A 273 10.78 -3.59 21.21
C GLY A 273 11.16 -3.56 22.70
N LEU A 274 10.28 -3.05 23.57
CA LEU A 274 10.49 -3.09 25.03
C LEU A 274 10.28 -4.49 25.64
N GLY A 275 9.77 -5.45 24.89
CA GLY A 275 9.40 -6.78 25.40
C GLY A 275 8.16 -6.74 26.29
N THR A 276 7.29 -5.74 26.14
CA THR A 276 6.06 -5.61 26.91
C THR A 276 4.82 -5.97 26.10
N ASN A 277 4.94 -6.06 24.76
CA ASN A 277 3.98 -6.70 23.88
C ASN A 277 4.54 -8.02 23.35
N LEU A 278 3.69 -9.06 23.29
CA LEU A 278 4.10 -10.33 22.68
C LEU A 278 3.99 -10.25 21.15
N PHE A 279 2.91 -9.67 20.62
CA PHE A 279 2.58 -9.61 19.21
C PHE A 279 2.35 -8.17 18.73
N ALA A 280 2.77 -7.91 17.50
CA ALA A 280 2.36 -6.77 16.69
C ALA A 280 2.02 -7.26 15.28
N LEU A 281 1.00 -6.66 14.66
CA LEU A 281 0.64 -6.92 13.27
C LEU A 281 1.13 -5.75 12.40
N GLY A 282 1.89 -6.04 11.36
CA GLY A 282 2.43 -4.95 10.54
C GLY A 282 3.04 -5.42 9.23
N SER A 283 3.32 -4.46 8.37
CA SER A 283 3.93 -4.70 7.05
C SER A 283 5.38 -5.17 7.16
N THR A 284 5.77 -6.11 6.29
CA THR A 284 7.18 -6.53 6.16
C THR A 284 8.12 -5.40 5.75
N SER A 285 7.62 -4.29 5.18
CA SER A 285 8.43 -3.08 4.98
C SER A 285 8.85 -2.41 6.29
N GLY A 286 8.24 -2.81 7.41
CA GLY A 286 8.59 -2.37 8.77
C GLY A 286 9.73 -3.16 9.42
N ILE A 287 10.24 -4.23 8.81
CA ILE A 287 11.23 -5.15 9.42
C ILE A 287 12.41 -4.41 10.06
N THR A 288 12.99 -3.44 9.37
CA THR A 288 14.14 -2.67 9.90
C THR A 288 13.76 -1.83 11.13
N TYR A 289 12.55 -1.27 11.15
CA TYR A 289 12.08 -0.48 12.31
C TYR A 289 11.79 -1.36 13.52
N PHE A 290 11.20 -2.55 13.32
CA PHE A 290 11.01 -3.53 14.39
C PHE A 290 12.35 -4.04 14.89
N GLN A 291 13.31 -4.35 14.01
CA GLN A 291 14.65 -4.75 14.37
C GLN A 291 15.31 -3.69 15.26
N ASN A 292 15.32 -2.43 14.82
CA ASN A 292 15.94 -1.33 15.58
C ASN A 292 15.27 -1.16 16.95
N ALA A 293 13.94 -1.21 17.03
CA ALA A 293 13.22 -1.09 18.30
C ALA A 293 13.57 -2.23 19.27
N ILE A 294 13.78 -3.44 18.76
CA ILE A 294 14.17 -4.61 19.56
C ILE A 294 15.64 -4.51 20.00
N GLU A 295 16.55 -4.09 19.11
CA GLU A 295 17.96 -3.89 19.42
C GLU A 295 18.17 -2.79 20.48
N ASP A 296 17.40 -1.72 20.41
CA ASP A 296 17.40 -0.62 21.39
C ASP A 296 16.66 -0.99 22.70
N GLY A 297 15.81 -2.01 22.67
CA GLY A 297 14.97 -2.46 23.77
C GLY A 297 15.45 -3.74 24.45
N TYR A 298 14.63 -4.82 24.41
CA TYR A 298 14.96 -6.09 25.09
C TYR A 298 16.13 -6.86 24.45
N ASN A 299 16.48 -6.52 23.24
CA ASN A 299 17.67 -7.02 22.51
C ASN A 299 17.79 -8.56 22.51
N GLY A 300 16.71 -9.23 22.16
CA GLY A 300 16.60 -10.69 22.14
C GLY A 300 16.09 -11.25 20.83
N ASN A 301 15.68 -12.52 20.87
CA ASN A 301 15.20 -13.21 19.68
C ASN A 301 13.76 -12.83 19.36
N TRP A 302 13.51 -12.49 18.09
CA TRP A 302 12.21 -12.18 17.54
C TRP A 302 12.02 -12.86 16.19
N GLU A 303 10.80 -12.97 15.75
CA GLU A 303 10.45 -13.57 14.46
C GLU A 303 9.23 -12.89 13.84
N ILE A 304 8.97 -13.24 12.59
CA ILE A 304 7.71 -12.96 11.93
C ILE A 304 6.99 -14.26 11.61
N SER A 305 5.66 -14.22 11.53
CA SER A 305 4.85 -15.35 11.04
C SER A 305 3.77 -14.87 10.08
N ALA A 306 3.18 -15.80 9.34
CA ALA A 306 1.91 -15.52 8.68
C ALA A 306 0.86 -15.10 9.71
N VAL A 307 -0.13 -14.31 9.28
CA VAL A 307 -1.30 -14.02 10.11
C VAL A 307 -2.00 -15.34 10.43
N PRO A 308 -2.28 -15.63 11.71
CA PRO A 308 -2.98 -16.85 12.10
C PRO A 308 -4.33 -16.97 11.40
N HIS A 309 -4.59 -18.13 10.78
CA HIS A 309 -5.65 -18.26 9.81
C HIS A 309 -6.52 -19.51 10.00
N THR A 310 -7.71 -19.49 9.42
CA THR A 310 -8.64 -20.64 9.39
C THR A 310 -8.68 -21.35 8.04
N THR A 311 -7.97 -20.82 7.05
CA THR A 311 -7.84 -21.34 5.69
C THR A 311 -6.80 -22.46 5.60
N SER A 312 -6.80 -23.26 4.52
CA SER A 312 -5.80 -24.32 4.33
C SER A 312 -4.38 -23.80 4.14
N GLU A 313 -4.25 -22.63 3.53
CA GLU A 313 -2.99 -21.90 3.33
C GLU A 313 -3.14 -20.50 3.92
N PRO A 314 -2.04 -19.84 4.32
CA PRO A 314 -2.10 -18.46 4.78
C PRO A 314 -2.67 -17.54 3.70
N VAL A 315 -3.42 -16.51 4.11
CA VAL A 315 -3.82 -15.41 3.24
C VAL A 315 -3.57 -14.12 3.99
N MET A 316 -2.66 -13.29 3.47
CA MET A 316 -2.21 -12.07 4.13
C MET A 316 -2.50 -10.86 3.26
N ASN A 317 -2.74 -9.71 3.88
CA ASN A 317 -2.88 -8.48 3.12
C ASN A 317 -1.58 -8.13 2.38
N LEU A 318 -1.69 -7.84 1.08
CA LEU A 318 -0.56 -7.49 0.21
C LEU A 318 -0.53 -5.98 -0.01
N TYR A 319 0.58 -5.38 0.33
CA TYR A 319 0.90 -4.01 0.00
C TYR A 319 1.75 -3.94 -1.27
N GLY A 320 1.34 -3.11 -2.22
CA GLY A 320 2.12 -2.81 -3.42
C GLY A 320 1.86 -1.37 -3.80
N GLY A 321 2.82 -0.50 -3.53
CA GLY A 321 2.75 0.87 -4.04
C GLY A 321 3.43 0.94 -5.39
N GLY A 322 2.65 1.27 -6.45
CA GLY A 322 3.14 1.38 -7.81
C GLY A 322 3.62 2.79 -8.19
N LEU A 323 4.05 2.90 -9.42
CA LEU A 323 4.39 4.15 -10.11
C LEU A 323 3.21 4.53 -11.01
N ILE A 324 2.40 5.49 -10.59
CA ILE A 324 1.25 5.98 -11.34
C ILE A 324 1.75 6.98 -12.37
N MET A 325 1.48 6.72 -13.66
CA MET A 325 1.81 7.62 -14.75
C MET A 325 0.80 8.75 -14.83
N GLY A 326 1.25 9.99 -14.72
CA GLY A 326 0.44 11.18 -14.95
C GLY A 326 0.08 11.36 -16.43
N ASN A 327 -1.15 11.77 -16.70
CA ASN A 327 -1.61 12.09 -18.05
C ASN A 327 -1.27 13.56 -18.38
N THR A 328 -0.06 13.82 -18.86
CA THR A 328 0.42 15.17 -19.16
C THR A 328 0.14 15.63 -20.61
N GLY A 329 -0.35 14.72 -21.46
CA GLY A 329 -0.61 15.03 -22.87
C GLY A 329 0.66 15.31 -23.72
N ASN A 330 1.83 15.02 -23.19
CA ASN A 330 3.12 15.23 -23.86
C ASN A 330 3.89 13.92 -24.01
N ALA A 331 3.97 13.38 -25.23
CA ALA A 331 4.58 12.09 -25.52
C ALA A 331 6.06 12.03 -25.13
N ASP A 332 6.83 13.11 -25.31
CA ASP A 332 8.26 13.15 -24.96
C ASP A 332 8.46 12.99 -23.45
N LYS A 333 7.68 13.75 -22.66
CA LYS A 333 7.70 13.64 -21.19
C LYS A 333 7.19 12.28 -20.69
N MET A 334 6.12 11.76 -21.30
CA MET A 334 5.55 10.45 -20.93
C MET A 334 6.56 9.34 -21.19
N VAL A 335 7.28 9.36 -22.32
CA VAL A 335 8.35 8.40 -22.60
C VAL A 335 9.51 8.59 -21.63
N ALA A 336 9.92 9.83 -21.32
CA ALA A 336 10.97 10.11 -20.35
C ALA A 336 10.62 9.54 -18.96
N ALA A 337 9.38 9.78 -18.50
CA ALA A 337 8.85 9.24 -17.26
C ALA A 337 8.82 7.70 -17.27
N TYR A 338 8.43 7.10 -18.39
CA TYR A 338 8.40 5.63 -18.52
C TYR A 338 9.82 5.03 -18.52
N GLN A 339 10.82 5.69 -19.13
CA GLN A 339 12.22 5.23 -19.03
C GLN A 339 12.71 5.30 -17.58
N TRP A 340 12.35 6.34 -16.80
CA TRP A 340 12.63 6.40 -15.37
C TRP A 340 11.98 5.23 -14.61
N MET A 341 10.70 4.95 -14.87
CA MET A 341 9.99 3.85 -14.23
C MET A 341 10.66 2.50 -14.49
N LYS A 342 11.05 2.22 -15.72
CA LYS A 342 11.82 1.00 -16.07
C LYS A 342 13.18 0.97 -15.38
N TYR A 343 13.87 2.10 -15.32
CA TYR A 343 15.18 2.19 -14.69
C TYR A 343 15.11 1.88 -13.20
N ILE A 344 14.18 2.52 -12.46
CA ILE A 344 14.09 2.33 -11.01
C ILE A 344 13.57 0.94 -10.61
N THR A 345 12.98 0.20 -11.55
CA THR A 345 12.46 -1.16 -11.37
C THR A 345 13.28 -2.22 -12.11
N ASN A 346 14.48 -1.91 -12.59
CA ASN A 346 15.37 -2.91 -13.18
C ASN A 346 15.94 -3.85 -12.09
N THR A 347 16.59 -4.93 -12.48
CA THR A 347 17.13 -5.96 -11.57
C THR A 347 18.00 -5.37 -10.46
N GLU A 348 18.98 -4.51 -10.80
CA GLU A 348 19.89 -3.88 -9.85
C GLU A 348 19.13 -2.96 -8.86
N ASN A 349 18.33 -2.02 -9.41
CA ASN A 349 17.60 -1.06 -8.56
C ASN A 349 16.51 -1.73 -7.74
N SER A 350 15.85 -2.77 -8.25
CA SER A 350 14.90 -3.59 -7.49
C SER A 350 15.58 -4.32 -6.33
N ALA A 351 16.78 -4.86 -6.54
CA ALA A 351 17.55 -5.49 -5.47
C ALA A 351 17.98 -4.49 -4.40
N VAL A 352 18.55 -3.36 -4.79
CA VAL A 352 18.98 -2.31 -3.84
C VAL A 352 17.76 -1.75 -3.09
N TRP A 353 16.67 -1.43 -3.81
CA TRP A 353 15.45 -0.98 -3.16
C TRP A 353 14.94 -1.97 -2.10
N SER A 354 14.93 -3.25 -2.42
CA SER A 354 14.47 -4.30 -1.51
C SER A 354 15.34 -4.39 -0.24
N THR A 355 16.64 -4.20 -0.37
CA THR A 355 17.55 -4.23 0.80
C THR A 355 17.46 -2.98 1.67
N GLU A 356 17.26 -1.81 1.07
CA GLU A 356 17.19 -0.53 1.79
C GLU A 356 15.82 -0.26 2.42
N SER A 357 14.74 -0.74 1.79
CA SER A 357 13.38 -0.37 2.19
C SER A 357 12.61 -1.46 2.93
N GLY A 358 13.13 -2.69 3.00
CA GLY A 358 12.41 -3.84 3.57
C GLY A 358 11.29 -4.40 2.67
N TYR A 359 11.01 -3.79 1.51
CA TYR A 359 10.07 -4.37 0.53
C TYR A 359 10.68 -5.59 -0.17
N GLY A 360 9.86 -6.51 -0.61
CA GLY A 360 10.28 -7.55 -1.56
C GLY A 360 10.60 -6.94 -2.93
N PHE A 361 11.54 -7.55 -3.63
CA PHE A 361 11.91 -7.14 -4.99
C PHE A 361 10.79 -7.48 -5.99
N VAL A 362 10.76 -6.77 -7.12
CA VAL A 362 9.75 -6.95 -8.17
C VAL A 362 10.28 -7.66 -9.42
N ARG A 363 11.59 -7.89 -9.50
CA ARG A 363 12.25 -8.66 -10.57
C ARG A 363 12.70 -10.00 -10.04
N THR A 364 12.32 -11.08 -10.70
CA THR A 364 12.74 -12.45 -10.34
C THR A 364 14.27 -12.59 -10.36
N SER A 365 14.92 -11.95 -11.33
CA SER A 365 16.39 -11.90 -11.46
C SER A 365 17.09 -11.20 -10.29
N SER A 366 16.37 -10.39 -9.50
CA SER A 366 16.94 -9.77 -8.30
C SER A 366 17.21 -10.76 -7.16
N ALA A 367 16.57 -11.92 -7.17
CA ALA A 367 16.69 -12.92 -6.11
C ALA A 367 18.14 -13.40 -5.88
N ASP A 368 18.94 -13.46 -6.97
CA ASP A 368 20.34 -13.91 -6.96
C ASP A 368 21.33 -12.73 -6.85
N HIS A 369 20.83 -11.50 -6.74
CA HIS A 369 21.71 -10.34 -6.56
C HIS A 369 22.45 -10.43 -5.21
N SER A 370 23.73 -10.12 -5.20
CA SER A 370 24.61 -10.31 -4.02
C SER A 370 24.09 -9.61 -2.75
N LEU A 371 23.46 -8.43 -2.87
CA LEU A 371 22.86 -7.71 -1.75
C LEU A 371 21.65 -8.47 -1.16
N ILE A 372 20.80 -9.03 -2.01
CA ILE A 372 19.65 -9.84 -1.57
C ILE A 372 20.14 -11.09 -0.85
N VAL A 373 21.13 -11.79 -1.44
CA VAL A 373 21.72 -13.00 -0.85
C VAL A 373 22.35 -12.68 0.51
N ALA A 374 23.10 -11.58 0.63
CA ALA A 374 23.68 -11.14 1.90
C ALA A 374 22.58 -10.84 2.93
N LYS A 375 21.59 -10.01 2.61
CA LYS A 375 20.51 -9.65 3.55
C LYS A 375 19.68 -10.85 4.01
N ARG A 376 19.44 -11.82 3.13
CA ARG A 376 18.72 -13.07 3.48
C ARG A 376 19.51 -13.90 4.51
N ASN A 377 20.84 -13.88 4.45
CA ASN A 377 21.69 -14.58 5.41
C ASN A 377 21.80 -13.83 6.74
N ASP A 378 21.89 -12.50 6.68
CA ASP A 378 22.08 -11.65 7.86
C ASP A 378 20.78 -11.44 8.66
N LEU A 379 19.62 -11.46 7.99
CA LEU A 379 18.32 -11.23 8.59
C LEU A 379 17.32 -12.34 8.19
N PRO A 380 17.21 -13.41 8.97
CA PRO A 380 16.30 -14.53 8.67
C PRO A 380 14.84 -14.13 8.47
N GLN A 381 14.37 -13.11 9.19
CA GLN A 381 13.01 -12.57 9.07
C GLN A 381 12.77 -11.98 7.67
N TYR A 382 13.77 -11.29 7.10
CA TYR A 382 13.68 -10.81 5.72
C TYR A 382 13.60 -11.99 4.73
N ASN A 383 14.40 -13.04 4.92
CA ASN A 383 14.30 -14.22 4.08
C ASN A 383 12.90 -14.89 4.20
N ARG A 384 12.35 -14.95 5.41
CA ARG A 384 11.01 -15.48 5.65
C ARG A 384 9.93 -14.62 4.96
N SER A 385 10.04 -13.30 5.04
CA SER A 385 9.08 -12.38 4.41
C SER A 385 8.97 -12.58 2.90
N LEU A 386 10.10 -12.78 2.21
CA LEU A 386 10.12 -13.06 0.77
C LEU A 386 9.36 -14.35 0.42
N GLY A 387 9.49 -15.39 1.24
CA GLY A 387 8.76 -16.65 1.08
C GLY A 387 7.25 -16.53 1.29
N LEU A 388 6.82 -15.58 2.11
CA LEU A 388 5.42 -15.36 2.44
C LEU A 388 4.67 -14.49 1.41
N ILE A 389 5.34 -13.69 0.60
CA ILE A 389 4.71 -12.78 -0.40
C ILE A 389 3.76 -13.53 -1.34
N GLN A 390 4.03 -14.78 -1.67
CA GLN A 390 3.19 -15.59 -2.56
C GLN A 390 1.76 -15.81 -2.02
N TYR A 391 1.54 -15.65 -0.72
CA TYR A 391 0.24 -15.78 -0.06
C TYR A 391 -0.48 -14.43 0.10
N GLY A 392 0.05 -13.39 -0.52
CA GLY A 392 -0.49 -12.04 -0.44
C GLY A 392 -1.74 -11.87 -1.28
N LYS A 393 -2.76 -11.22 -0.70
CA LYS A 393 -4.01 -10.80 -1.32
C LYS A 393 -4.16 -9.29 -1.21
N GLY A 394 -4.36 -8.61 -2.34
CA GLY A 394 -4.50 -7.14 -2.37
C GLY A 394 -5.85 -6.66 -1.86
N GLU A 395 -5.83 -5.49 -1.25
CA GLU A 395 -7.05 -4.71 -1.01
C GLU A 395 -7.66 -4.19 -2.33
N PRO A 396 -8.94 -3.79 -2.36
CA PRO A 396 -9.60 -3.37 -3.59
C PRO A 396 -8.92 -2.19 -4.28
N SER A 397 -8.63 -2.35 -5.57
CA SER A 397 -8.13 -1.28 -6.43
C SER A 397 -9.29 -0.61 -7.18
N VAL A 398 -10.27 -0.10 -6.43
CA VAL A 398 -11.48 0.55 -6.92
C VAL A 398 -11.51 2.01 -6.44
N PRO A 399 -12.26 2.91 -7.10
CA PRO A 399 -12.34 4.30 -6.68
C PRO A 399 -12.94 4.48 -5.31
N ALA A 400 -12.64 5.63 -4.73
CA ALA A 400 -13.04 6.04 -3.40
C ALA A 400 -12.68 5.06 -2.27
N TYR A 401 -11.89 3.99 -2.54
CA TYR A 401 -11.49 3.06 -1.49
C TYR A 401 -10.75 3.77 -0.36
N TYR A 402 -10.01 4.84 -0.65
CA TYR A 402 -9.37 5.64 0.40
C TYR A 402 -10.38 6.23 1.41
N SER A 403 -11.57 6.63 0.93
CA SER A 403 -12.66 7.09 1.81
C SER A 403 -13.28 5.94 2.59
N VAL A 404 -13.52 4.80 1.92
CA VAL A 404 -14.04 3.58 2.56
C VAL A 404 -13.10 3.06 3.65
N ARG A 405 -11.78 3.16 3.47
CA ARG A 405 -10.80 2.83 4.53
C ARG A 405 -11.07 3.60 5.82
N GLY A 406 -11.38 4.91 5.72
CA GLY A 406 -11.71 5.71 6.89
C GLY A 406 -12.97 5.24 7.64
N GLU A 407 -13.96 4.73 6.93
CA GLU A 407 -15.16 4.14 7.55
C GLU A 407 -14.85 2.76 8.16
N ILE A 408 -14.00 1.94 7.50
CA ILE A 408 -13.52 0.67 8.07
C ILE A 408 -12.78 0.92 9.39
N GLU A 409 -11.87 1.89 9.45
CA GLU A 409 -11.10 2.22 10.66
C GLU A 409 -12.01 2.61 11.83
N LYS A 410 -13.04 3.42 11.58
CA LYS A 410 -14.05 3.81 12.58
C LYS A 410 -14.86 2.60 13.08
N ALA A 411 -15.38 1.78 12.16
CA ALA A 411 -16.17 0.60 12.50
C ALA A 411 -15.32 -0.44 13.26
N TYR A 412 -14.08 -0.64 12.83
CA TYR A 412 -13.15 -1.57 13.50
C TYR A 412 -12.86 -1.13 14.94
N ALA A 413 -12.56 0.16 15.14
CA ALA A 413 -12.37 0.71 16.48
C ALA A 413 -13.64 0.59 17.35
N ALA A 414 -14.82 0.85 16.80
CA ALA A 414 -16.10 0.74 17.51
C ALA A 414 -16.37 -0.71 17.97
N ILE A 415 -16.15 -1.68 17.07
CA ILE A 415 -16.29 -3.11 17.38
C ILE A 415 -15.34 -3.52 18.51
N ILE A 416 -14.06 -3.14 18.45
CA ILE A 416 -13.07 -3.46 19.48
C ILE A 416 -13.48 -2.87 20.83
N ASN A 417 -14.11 -1.69 20.83
CA ASN A 417 -14.62 -1.03 22.04
C ASN A 417 -15.97 -1.55 22.55
N GLY A 418 -16.54 -2.56 21.90
CA GLY A 418 -17.71 -3.30 22.40
C GLY A 418 -19.03 -3.03 21.68
N ASP A 419 -19.03 -2.32 20.55
CA ASP A 419 -20.24 -2.14 19.76
C ASP A 419 -20.70 -3.47 19.14
N ASP A 420 -22.00 -3.56 18.81
CA ASP A 420 -22.58 -4.76 18.20
C ASP A 420 -22.00 -5.01 16.81
N ILE A 421 -21.37 -6.16 16.63
CA ILE A 421 -20.63 -6.50 15.42
C ILE A 421 -21.53 -6.47 14.17
N MET A 422 -22.69 -7.15 14.23
CA MET A 422 -23.55 -7.26 13.06
C MET A 422 -24.15 -5.92 12.66
N SER A 423 -24.59 -5.12 13.62
CA SER A 423 -25.12 -3.77 13.35
C SER A 423 -24.04 -2.89 12.72
N THR A 424 -22.86 -2.83 13.33
CA THR A 424 -21.75 -2.00 12.87
C THR A 424 -21.26 -2.39 11.47
N LEU A 425 -21.15 -3.70 11.19
CA LEU A 425 -20.72 -4.17 9.87
C LEU A 425 -21.78 -3.97 8.78
N ASN A 426 -23.08 -4.04 9.12
CA ASN A 426 -24.16 -3.74 8.17
C ASN A 426 -24.15 -2.25 7.79
N ASP A 427 -24.04 -1.36 8.77
CA ASP A 427 -23.95 0.09 8.54
C ASP A 427 -22.69 0.43 7.72
N LEU A 428 -21.55 -0.17 8.04
CA LEU A 428 -20.30 -0.01 7.28
C LEU A 428 -20.47 -0.49 5.82
N ASN A 429 -21.08 -1.65 5.61
CA ASN A 429 -21.27 -2.20 4.26
C ASN A 429 -22.21 -1.34 3.40
N GLU A 430 -23.26 -0.79 3.99
CA GLU A 430 -24.19 0.14 3.32
C GLU A 430 -23.45 1.42 2.93
N GLU A 431 -22.74 2.05 3.87
CA GLU A 431 -21.98 3.29 3.63
C GLU A 431 -20.87 3.10 2.60
N ALA A 432 -20.10 2.00 2.67
CA ALA A 432 -19.04 1.70 1.71
C ALA A 432 -19.59 1.57 0.27
N ASN A 433 -20.73 0.92 0.10
CA ASN A 433 -21.38 0.77 -1.20
C ASN A 433 -22.00 2.09 -1.69
N ALA A 434 -22.50 2.94 -0.79
CA ALA A 434 -22.97 4.28 -1.14
C ALA A 434 -21.83 5.17 -1.62
N ILE A 435 -20.68 5.17 -0.92
CA ILE A 435 -19.46 5.89 -1.33
C ILE A 435 -18.99 5.44 -2.71
N LEU A 436 -18.98 4.13 -2.97
CA LEU A 436 -18.58 3.60 -4.29
C LEU A 436 -19.55 4.03 -5.39
N ALA A 437 -20.85 3.94 -5.15
CA ALA A 437 -21.88 4.35 -6.12
C ALA A 437 -21.74 5.82 -6.50
N ASP A 438 -21.59 6.71 -5.51
CA ASP A 438 -21.37 8.15 -5.74
C ASP A 438 -20.09 8.41 -6.56
N ALA A 439 -19.01 7.68 -6.28
CA ALA A 439 -17.75 7.79 -7.02
C ALA A 439 -17.83 7.29 -8.47
N ILE A 440 -18.73 6.36 -8.77
CA ILE A 440 -18.92 5.85 -10.13
C ILE A 440 -19.85 6.75 -10.96
N GLU A 441 -20.87 7.38 -10.33
CA GLU A 441 -21.84 8.23 -11.01
C GLU A 441 -21.29 9.62 -11.36
N ASN A 442 -20.27 10.12 -10.66
CA ASN A 442 -19.65 11.43 -10.84
C ASN A 442 -18.31 11.37 -11.58
#